data_8dbc95d7b2d76457e2e3d1f3ec5265b4
#
_entry.id   8dbc95d7b2d76457e2e3d1f3ec5265b4
#
_cell.length_a   1.000
_cell.length_b   1.000
_cell.length_c   1.000
_cell.angle_alpha   90.00
_cell.angle_beta   90.00
_cell.angle_gamma   90.00
#
_symmetry.space_group_name_H-M   'P 1'
#
loop_
_entity.id
_entity.type
_entity.pdbx_description
1 polymer ?
#
loop_
_entity_poly.entity_id
_entity_poly.type
_entity_poly.pdbx_seq_one_letter_code
_entity_poly.pdbx_strand_id
1 'polypeptide(L)'
;VVSLEKAYKAGNREPEFIETYMSALDLANRGEVTEKVCLDYFATLDKAKLSERKYWDLFAKYVEDVDSDVFAYVYEHRNELAQVIGEKEVKNKIRVVYIIGANRFVTGQGEEATFDKKGFNRYCKRLKKTDVEGVEDIISDARMNNAEKLGDWETYVDLGDVKLKSGSVGDVILYNWGLRVNRLCKDQTLRLRVAKWMDDAAAKSKEGPMSFKVYFERVANDLKQDYQEK
;
A
#
# COMPACT_ATOMS: atom_id res chain seq x y z
N VAL A 1 -2.50 -25.47 -13.18
CA VAL A 1 -2.90 -25.13 -11.81
C VAL A 1 -3.59 -26.31 -11.12
N VAL A 2 -4.67 -26.89 -11.68
CA VAL A 2 -5.49 -27.94 -11.02
C VAL A 2 -4.69 -29.17 -10.57
N SER A 3 -3.79 -29.70 -11.42
CA SER A 3 -2.93 -30.84 -11.06
C SER A 3 -1.93 -30.51 -9.96
N LEU A 4 -1.33 -29.30 -10.01
CA LEU A 4 -0.41 -28.80 -9.00
C LEU A 4 -1.13 -28.57 -7.65
N GLU A 5 -2.35 -28.03 -7.68
CA GLU A 5 -3.17 -27.86 -6.49
C GLU A 5 -3.49 -29.19 -5.80
N LYS A 6 -3.81 -30.23 -6.58
CA LYS A 6 -4.03 -31.59 -6.04
C LYS A 6 -2.77 -32.15 -5.38
N ALA A 7 -1.61 -32.02 -6.01
CA ALA A 7 -0.34 -32.47 -5.45
C ALA A 7 0.04 -31.71 -4.18
N TYR A 8 -0.20 -30.38 -4.15
CA TYR A 8 0.00 -29.55 -2.97
C TYR A 8 -0.91 -29.98 -1.81
N LYS A 9 -2.21 -30.21 -2.07
CA LYS A 9 -3.17 -30.73 -1.07
C LYS A 9 -2.83 -32.14 -0.59
N ALA A 10 -2.17 -32.94 -1.44
CA ALA A 10 -1.64 -34.27 -1.07
C ALA A 10 -0.33 -34.21 -0.26
N GLY A 11 0.18 -33.01 0.04
CA GLY A 11 1.33 -32.83 0.92
C GLY A 11 2.67 -32.67 0.21
N ASN A 12 2.70 -32.51 -1.12
CA ASN A 12 3.96 -32.24 -1.81
C ASN A 12 4.48 -30.85 -1.42
N ARG A 13 5.70 -30.79 -0.85
CA ARG A 13 6.37 -29.56 -0.37
C ARG A 13 7.80 -29.48 -0.90
N GLU A 14 8.14 -30.27 -1.92
CA GLU A 14 9.46 -30.20 -2.54
C GLU A 14 9.72 -28.79 -3.09
N PRO A 15 10.92 -28.21 -2.88
CA PRO A 15 11.20 -26.82 -3.26
C PRO A 15 10.89 -26.48 -4.72
N GLU A 16 11.34 -27.33 -5.64
CA GLU A 16 11.11 -27.13 -7.09
C GLU A 16 9.61 -27.21 -7.45
N PHE A 17 8.88 -28.11 -6.78
CA PHE A 17 7.43 -28.20 -6.96
C PHE A 17 6.72 -26.94 -6.47
N ILE A 18 7.08 -26.43 -5.28
CA ILE A 18 6.47 -25.23 -4.71
C ILE A 18 6.72 -24.01 -5.61
N GLU A 19 7.94 -23.83 -6.11
CA GLU A 19 8.28 -22.74 -7.02
C GLU A 19 7.47 -22.82 -8.33
N THR A 20 7.34 -24.03 -8.88
CA THR A 20 6.50 -24.27 -10.07
C THR A 20 5.04 -23.95 -9.79
N TYR A 21 4.53 -24.35 -8.61
CA TYR A 21 3.15 -24.09 -8.23
C TYR A 21 2.88 -22.60 -8.01
N MET A 22 3.75 -21.88 -7.29
CA MET A 22 3.63 -20.43 -7.12
C MET A 22 3.67 -19.69 -8.47
N SER A 23 4.58 -20.08 -9.38
CA SER A 23 4.63 -19.50 -10.72
C SER A 23 3.35 -19.74 -11.52
N ALA A 24 2.75 -20.93 -11.42
CA ALA A 24 1.49 -21.24 -12.07
C ALA A 24 0.29 -20.48 -11.48
N LEU A 25 0.31 -20.22 -10.16
CA LEU A 25 -0.70 -19.41 -9.48
C LEU A 25 -0.59 -17.93 -9.88
N ASP A 26 0.63 -17.40 -10.00
CA ASP A 26 0.90 -16.05 -10.49
C ASP A 26 0.32 -15.84 -11.89
N LEU A 27 0.64 -16.75 -12.82
CA LEU A 27 0.11 -16.72 -14.19
C LEU A 27 -1.43 -16.79 -14.22
N ALA A 28 -2.02 -17.43 -13.21
CA ALA A 28 -3.47 -17.53 -13.05
C ALA A 28 -4.08 -16.36 -12.23
N ASN A 29 -3.29 -15.37 -11.88
CA ASN A 29 -3.71 -14.17 -11.10
C ASN A 29 -4.31 -14.52 -9.73
N ARG A 30 -3.74 -15.54 -9.04
CA ARG A 30 -4.22 -16.09 -7.76
C ARG A 30 -3.35 -15.63 -6.56
N GLY A 31 -3.08 -14.32 -6.45
CA GLY A 31 -2.14 -13.73 -5.47
C GLY A 31 -2.31 -14.20 -4.02
N GLU A 32 -3.54 -14.18 -3.47
CA GLU A 32 -3.79 -14.64 -2.09
C GLU A 32 -3.42 -16.11 -1.86
N VAL A 33 -3.68 -16.97 -2.87
CA VAL A 33 -3.31 -18.38 -2.80
C VAL A 33 -1.79 -18.53 -2.90
N THR A 34 -1.15 -17.72 -3.73
CA THR A 34 0.30 -17.73 -3.89
C THR A 34 1.01 -17.33 -2.60
N GLU A 35 0.54 -16.26 -1.93
CA GLU A 35 1.07 -15.86 -0.63
C GLU A 35 0.95 -16.98 0.40
N LYS A 36 -0.23 -17.60 0.51
CA LYS A 36 -0.42 -18.73 1.43
C LYS A 36 0.54 -19.89 1.17
N VAL A 37 0.70 -20.27 -0.10
CA VAL A 37 1.64 -21.35 -0.49
C VAL A 37 3.08 -20.95 -0.13
N CYS A 38 3.44 -19.69 -0.32
CA CYS A 38 4.75 -19.15 0.04
C CYS A 38 4.98 -19.18 1.55
N LEU A 39 4.00 -18.77 2.35
CA LEU A 39 4.06 -18.81 3.82
C LEU A 39 4.18 -20.24 4.33
N ASP A 40 3.38 -21.18 3.82
CA ASP A 40 3.48 -22.61 4.15
C ASP A 40 4.87 -23.18 3.81
N TYR A 41 5.47 -22.74 2.69
CA TYR A 41 6.82 -23.13 2.32
C TYR A 41 7.87 -22.59 3.30
N PHE A 42 7.81 -21.31 3.65
CA PHE A 42 8.72 -20.71 4.61
C PHE A 42 8.55 -21.27 6.03
N ALA A 43 7.37 -21.81 6.38
CA ALA A 43 7.17 -22.50 7.65
C ALA A 43 7.99 -23.79 7.77
N THR A 44 8.34 -24.43 6.65
CA THR A 44 9.14 -25.66 6.60
C THR A 44 10.62 -25.43 6.29
N LEU A 45 10.98 -24.23 5.84
CA LEU A 45 12.33 -23.87 5.44
C LEU A 45 13.13 -23.35 6.65
N ASP A 46 14.42 -23.67 6.70
CA ASP A 46 15.34 -22.94 7.57
C ASP A 46 15.39 -21.46 7.14
N LYS A 47 14.92 -20.57 8.01
CA LYS A 47 14.80 -19.14 7.72
C LYS A 47 16.16 -18.48 7.48
N ALA A 48 17.28 -19.05 7.92
CA ALA A 48 18.62 -18.57 7.61
C ALA A 48 18.90 -18.55 6.09
N LYS A 49 18.21 -19.39 5.32
CA LYS A 49 18.28 -19.40 3.85
C LYS A 49 17.74 -18.13 3.20
N LEU A 50 17.02 -17.25 3.92
CA LEU A 50 16.62 -15.93 3.42
C LEU A 50 17.80 -15.02 3.09
N SER A 51 19.03 -15.35 3.56
CA SER A 51 20.27 -14.72 3.09
C SER A 51 20.68 -15.13 1.68
N GLU A 52 20.15 -16.22 1.13
CA GLU A 52 20.34 -16.63 -0.24
C GLU A 52 19.40 -15.88 -1.18
N ARG A 53 19.91 -15.31 -2.26
CA ARG A 53 19.15 -14.48 -3.21
C ARG A 53 17.83 -15.12 -3.66
N LYS A 54 17.84 -16.41 -3.98
CA LYS A 54 16.67 -17.17 -4.43
C LYS A 54 15.50 -17.09 -3.45
N TYR A 55 15.76 -17.32 -2.15
CA TYR A 55 14.70 -17.32 -1.12
C TYR A 55 14.29 -15.91 -0.74
N TRP A 56 15.23 -14.98 -0.77
CA TRP A 56 14.91 -13.57 -0.61
C TRP A 56 13.95 -13.08 -1.71
N ASP A 57 14.19 -13.43 -2.97
CA ASP A 57 13.32 -13.02 -4.08
C ASP A 57 11.89 -13.56 -3.93
N LEU A 58 11.74 -14.81 -3.45
CA LEU A 58 10.43 -15.37 -3.13
C LEU A 58 9.75 -14.60 -1.98
N PHE A 59 10.47 -14.34 -0.89
CA PHE A 59 9.98 -13.52 0.22
C PHE A 59 9.58 -12.13 -0.27
N ALA A 60 10.47 -11.46 -0.99
CA ALA A 60 10.24 -10.11 -1.47
C ALA A 60 9.03 -10.00 -2.40
N LYS A 61 8.79 -11.03 -3.19
CA LYS A 61 7.68 -11.05 -4.16
C LYS A 61 6.33 -11.36 -3.51
N TYR A 62 6.28 -12.32 -2.58
CA TYR A 62 5.01 -12.93 -2.19
C TYR A 62 4.59 -12.70 -0.73
N VAL A 63 5.50 -12.34 0.18
CA VAL A 63 5.13 -12.15 1.58
C VAL A 63 4.65 -10.73 1.83
N GLU A 64 3.38 -10.58 2.16
CA GLU A 64 2.73 -9.29 2.48
C GLU A 64 2.16 -9.28 3.91
N ASP A 65 2.02 -10.45 4.54
CA ASP A 65 1.50 -10.54 5.90
C ASP A 65 2.54 -10.12 6.95
N VAL A 66 2.27 -8.96 7.56
CA VAL A 66 3.08 -8.35 8.62
C VAL A 66 3.07 -9.16 9.92
N ASP A 67 2.13 -10.08 10.09
CA ASP A 67 1.99 -10.93 11.27
C ASP A 67 2.56 -12.34 11.05
N SER A 68 3.13 -12.61 9.87
CA SER A 68 3.74 -13.90 9.56
C SER A 68 5.08 -14.10 10.29
N ASP A 69 5.37 -15.36 10.67
CA ASP A 69 6.63 -15.73 11.32
C ASP A 69 7.87 -15.45 10.46
N VAL A 70 7.71 -15.56 9.13
CA VAL A 70 8.81 -15.27 8.20
C VAL A 70 9.11 -13.77 8.15
N PHE A 71 8.08 -12.92 8.19
CA PHE A 71 8.29 -11.48 8.28
C PHE A 71 8.90 -11.08 9.61
N ALA A 72 8.44 -11.67 10.73
CA ALA A 72 9.01 -11.42 12.04
C ALA A 72 10.52 -11.76 12.07
N TYR A 73 10.92 -12.89 11.48
CA TYR A 73 12.33 -13.27 11.34
C TYR A 73 13.11 -12.24 10.50
N VAL A 74 12.59 -11.84 9.34
CA VAL A 74 13.25 -10.83 8.47
C VAL A 74 13.43 -9.51 9.21
N TYR A 75 12.42 -9.07 9.95
CA TYR A 75 12.50 -7.82 10.72
C TYR A 75 13.56 -7.92 11.83
N GLU A 76 13.63 -9.03 12.55
CA GLU A 76 14.62 -9.29 13.61
C GLU A 76 16.05 -9.31 13.05
N HIS A 77 16.28 -10.01 11.93
CA HIS A 77 17.59 -10.20 11.29
C HIS A 77 17.89 -9.17 10.17
N ARG A 78 17.16 -8.05 10.12
CA ARG A 78 17.24 -7.07 9.02
C ARG A 78 18.63 -6.51 8.77
N ASN A 79 19.44 -6.35 9.82
CA ASN A 79 20.79 -5.83 9.71
C ASN A 79 21.76 -6.83 9.06
N GLU A 80 21.62 -8.11 9.39
CA GLU A 80 22.41 -9.20 8.81
C GLU A 80 22.01 -9.43 7.35
N LEU A 81 20.70 -9.45 7.08
CA LEU A 81 20.16 -9.55 5.72
C LEU A 81 20.59 -8.36 4.85
N ALA A 82 20.62 -7.15 5.42
CA ALA A 82 21.07 -5.95 4.71
C ALA A 82 22.50 -6.03 4.21
N GLN A 83 23.39 -6.73 4.93
CA GLN A 83 24.79 -6.91 4.52
C GLN A 83 24.94 -7.83 3.29
N VAL A 84 24.04 -8.79 3.13
CA VAL A 84 24.10 -9.80 2.05
C VAL A 84 23.21 -9.44 0.87
N ILE A 85 21.99 -9.01 1.15
CA ILE A 85 20.97 -8.70 0.13
C ILE A 85 21.10 -7.24 -0.37
N GLY A 86 21.42 -6.33 0.55
CA GLY A 86 21.50 -4.89 0.30
C GLY A 86 20.52 -4.10 1.19
N GLU A 87 21.04 -3.07 1.84
CA GLU A 87 20.32 -2.27 2.84
C GLU A 87 19.02 -1.67 2.29
N LYS A 88 19.10 -1.05 1.11
CA LYS A 88 17.94 -0.40 0.48
C LYS A 88 16.81 -1.39 0.19
N GLU A 89 17.16 -2.58 -0.29
CA GLU A 89 16.19 -3.60 -0.67
C GLU A 89 15.46 -4.15 0.56
N VAL A 90 16.21 -4.49 1.62
CA VAL A 90 15.64 -5.00 2.88
C VAL A 90 14.76 -3.94 3.54
N LYS A 91 15.22 -2.69 3.67
CA LYS A 91 14.43 -1.58 4.23
C LYS A 91 13.16 -1.33 3.44
N ASN A 92 13.25 -1.30 2.11
CA ASN A 92 12.09 -1.09 1.25
C ASN A 92 11.05 -2.21 1.41
N LYS A 93 11.48 -3.49 1.42
CA LYS A 93 10.53 -4.60 1.59
C LYS A 93 9.85 -4.56 2.95
N ILE A 94 10.59 -4.32 4.03
CA ILE A 94 10.02 -4.18 5.36
C ILE A 94 8.99 -3.04 5.38
N ARG A 95 9.33 -1.89 4.81
CA ARG A 95 8.42 -0.74 4.73
C ARG A 95 7.15 -1.06 3.94
N VAL A 96 7.26 -1.74 2.80
CA VAL A 96 6.12 -2.15 1.97
C VAL A 96 5.18 -3.07 2.73
N VAL A 97 5.69 -4.08 3.46
CA VAL A 97 4.85 -4.98 4.26
C VAL A 97 4.11 -4.20 5.36
N TYR A 98 4.75 -3.23 6.01
CA TYR A 98 4.06 -2.37 6.98
C TYR A 98 3.00 -1.47 6.34
N ILE A 99 3.23 -0.95 5.12
CA ILE A 99 2.23 -0.17 4.37
C ILE A 99 0.99 -1.03 4.06
N ILE A 100 1.21 -2.24 3.54
CA ILE A 100 0.12 -3.19 3.23
C ILE A 100 -0.66 -3.53 4.50
N GLY A 101 0.05 -3.90 5.58
CA GLY A 101 -0.55 -4.19 6.87
C GLY A 101 -1.37 -3.02 7.45
N ALA A 102 -0.99 -1.77 7.19
CA ALA A 102 -1.72 -0.59 7.65
C ALA A 102 -3.05 -0.36 6.90
N ASN A 103 -3.18 -0.89 5.68
CA ASN A 103 -4.34 -0.68 4.81
C ASN A 103 -5.40 -1.80 4.87
N ARG A 104 -5.23 -2.83 5.72
CA ARG A 104 -6.11 -4.00 5.79
C ARG A 104 -7.35 -3.85 6.69
N PHE A 105 -7.48 -2.74 7.41
CA PHE A 105 -8.50 -2.56 8.47
C PHE A 105 -9.84 -2.03 7.98
N VAL A 106 -9.94 -1.62 6.73
CA VAL A 106 -11.21 -1.28 6.08
C VAL A 106 -11.49 -2.28 4.97
N THR A 107 -12.66 -2.93 5.04
CA THR A 107 -13.18 -3.83 4.01
C THR A 107 -14.43 -3.23 3.39
N GLY A 108 -14.64 -3.41 2.09
CA GLY A 108 -15.71 -2.76 1.36
C GLY A 108 -15.39 -1.31 0.98
N GLN A 109 -16.42 -0.61 0.47
CA GLN A 109 -16.34 0.81 0.07
C GLN A 109 -17.65 1.54 0.34
N GLY A 110 -17.58 2.84 0.66
CA GLY A 110 -18.75 3.69 0.90
C GLY A 110 -19.60 3.20 2.05
N GLU A 111 -20.92 3.14 1.86
CA GLU A 111 -21.89 2.75 2.90
C GLU A 111 -21.76 1.29 3.36
N GLU A 112 -21.19 0.42 2.52
CA GLU A 112 -20.94 -1.00 2.85
C GLU A 112 -19.58 -1.22 3.54
N ALA A 113 -18.78 -0.17 3.69
CA ALA A 113 -17.47 -0.29 4.30
C ALA A 113 -17.55 -0.57 5.80
N THR A 114 -16.74 -1.52 6.25
CA THR A 114 -16.54 -1.80 7.69
C THR A 114 -15.12 -1.48 8.11
N PHE A 115 -14.97 -0.87 9.29
CA PHE A 115 -13.68 -0.44 9.82
C PHE A 115 -13.37 -1.05 11.18
N ASP A 116 -12.35 -1.91 11.25
CA ASP A 116 -11.76 -2.32 12.53
C ASP A 116 -10.86 -1.21 13.12
N LYS A 117 -11.52 -0.17 13.65
CA LYS A 117 -10.83 0.96 14.30
C LYS A 117 -9.93 0.54 15.47
N LYS A 118 -10.35 -0.48 16.23
CA LYS A 118 -9.56 -0.98 17.37
C LYS A 118 -8.29 -1.69 16.89
N GLY A 119 -8.41 -2.54 15.88
CA GLY A 119 -7.28 -3.21 15.24
C GLY A 119 -6.30 -2.21 14.64
N PHE A 120 -6.80 -1.24 13.87
CA PHE A 120 -5.98 -0.17 13.30
C PHE A 120 -5.20 0.62 14.36
N ASN A 121 -5.87 1.02 15.44
CA ASN A 121 -5.20 1.75 16.51
C ASN A 121 -4.12 0.91 17.22
N ARG A 122 -4.35 -0.40 17.43
CA ARG A 122 -3.33 -1.30 17.98
C ARG A 122 -2.14 -1.43 17.01
N TYR A 123 -2.44 -1.57 15.73
CA TYR A 123 -1.42 -1.64 14.68
C TYR A 123 -0.55 -0.37 14.66
N CYS A 124 -1.16 0.81 14.64
CA CYS A 124 -0.42 2.09 14.67
C CYS A 124 0.48 2.22 15.91
N LYS A 125 -0.01 1.78 17.10
CA LYS A 125 0.80 1.77 18.32
C LYS A 125 2.00 0.81 18.23
N ARG A 126 1.84 -0.34 17.57
CA ARG A 126 2.94 -1.29 17.33
C ARG A 126 3.94 -0.70 16.34
N LEU A 127 3.46 -0.17 15.22
CA LEU A 127 4.30 0.42 14.18
C LEU A 127 5.16 1.59 14.72
N LYS A 128 4.60 2.45 15.58
CA LYS A 128 5.35 3.54 16.23
C LYS A 128 6.49 3.09 17.16
N LYS A 129 6.54 1.80 17.53
CA LYS A 129 7.62 1.24 18.33
C LYS A 129 8.73 0.63 17.47
N THR A 130 8.56 0.61 16.16
CA THR A 130 9.56 0.13 15.22
C THR A 130 10.53 1.24 14.83
N ASP A 131 11.66 0.87 14.26
CA ASP A 131 12.65 1.76 13.68
C ASP A 131 12.45 1.96 12.15
N VAL A 132 11.26 1.64 11.65
CA VAL A 132 10.92 1.81 10.24
C VAL A 132 10.87 3.28 9.87
N GLU A 133 11.57 3.64 8.80
CA GLU A 133 11.62 5.03 8.33
C GLU A 133 10.24 5.49 7.82
N GLY A 134 9.84 6.70 8.20
CA GLY A 134 8.60 7.31 7.74
C GLY A 134 7.33 6.71 8.36
N VAL A 135 7.39 6.19 9.59
CA VAL A 135 6.23 5.59 10.30
C VAL A 135 5.02 6.52 10.34
N GLU A 136 5.22 7.82 10.62
CA GLU A 136 4.11 8.78 10.67
C GLU A 136 3.48 8.99 9.28
N ASP A 137 4.27 8.93 8.21
CA ASP A 137 3.75 8.99 6.85
C ASP A 137 2.94 7.74 6.52
N ILE A 138 3.43 6.55 6.88
CA ILE A 138 2.69 5.29 6.69
C ILE A 138 1.33 5.36 7.39
N ILE A 139 1.31 5.83 8.64
CA ILE A 139 0.06 5.95 9.41
C ILE A 139 -0.87 7.01 8.82
N SER A 140 -0.32 8.14 8.40
CA SER A 140 -1.09 9.22 7.79
C SER A 140 -1.69 8.81 6.44
N ASP A 141 -0.92 8.13 5.60
CA ASP A 141 -1.40 7.60 4.33
C ASP A 141 -2.48 6.53 4.52
N ALA A 142 -2.29 5.62 5.49
CA ALA A 142 -3.29 4.62 5.81
C ALA A 142 -4.59 5.23 6.34
N ARG A 143 -4.51 6.30 7.15
CA ARG A 143 -5.70 7.06 7.60
C ARG A 143 -6.44 7.69 6.42
N MET A 144 -5.70 8.29 5.51
CA MET A 144 -6.28 8.92 4.32
C MET A 144 -6.94 7.89 3.39
N ASN A 145 -6.29 6.73 3.17
CA ASN A 145 -6.87 5.63 2.40
C ASN A 145 -8.11 5.02 3.08
N ASN A 146 -8.10 4.92 4.41
CA ASN A 146 -9.26 4.44 5.16
C ASN A 146 -10.41 5.44 5.07
N ALA A 147 -10.15 6.75 5.17
CA ALA A 147 -11.15 7.80 5.01
C ALA A 147 -11.79 7.76 3.61
N GLU A 148 -10.99 7.58 2.55
CA GLU A 148 -11.49 7.39 1.18
C GLU A 148 -12.44 6.20 1.08
N LYS A 149 -12.03 5.02 1.58
CA LYS A 149 -12.84 3.80 1.54
C LYS A 149 -14.16 3.94 2.30
N LEU A 150 -14.15 4.67 3.41
CA LEU A 150 -15.32 4.93 4.26
C LEU A 150 -16.21 6.04 3.71
N GLY A 151 -15.78 6.79 2.70
CA GLY A 151 -16.48 7.99 2.23
C GLY A 151 -16.38 9.18 3.21
N ASP A 152 -15.45 9.12 4.18
CA ASP A 152 -15.16 10.20 5.12
C ASP A 152 -14.27 11.27 4.46
N TRP A 153 -14.89 12.04 3.59
CA TRP A 153 -14.19 13.05 2.77
C TRP A 153 -13.67 14.22 3.60
N GLU A 154 -14.30 14.54 4.74
CA GLU A 154 -13.81 15.55 5.65
C GLU A 154 -12.43 15.17 6.21
N THR A 155 -12.31 13.98 6.80
CA THR A 155 -11.03 13.45 7.28
C THR A 155 -10.01 13.35 6.14
N TYR A 156 -10.42 12.93 4.94
CA TYR A 156 -9.54 12.82 3.78
C TYR A 156 -8.92 14.18 3.41
N VAL A 157 -9.75 15.22 3.30
CA VAL A 157 -9.33 16.56 2.92
C VAL A 157 -8.49 17.22 4.02
N ASP A 158 -8.86 17.04 5.30
CA ASP A 158 -8.08 17.55 6.43
C ASP A 158 -6.66 16.97 6.49
N LEU A 159 -6.53 15.66 6.27
CA LEU A 159 -5.21 15.01 6.17
C LEU A 159 -4.41 15.48 4.96
N GLY A 160 -5.09 15.72 3.82
CA GLY A 160 -4.49 16.31 2.64
C GLY A 160 -3.92 17.69 2.89
N ASP A 161 -4.68 18.58 3.57
CA ASP A 161 -4.21 19.91 3.97
C ASP A 161 -2.94 19.85 4.84
N VAL A 162 -2.90 18.91 5.79
CA VAL A 162 -1.71 18.71 6.65
C VAL A 162 -0.50 18.29 5.83
N LYS A 163 -0.67 17.32 4.91
CA LYS A 163 0.40 16.83 4.06
C LYS A 163 0.91 17.89 3.07
N LEU A 164 0.04 18.72 2.52
CA LEU A 164 0.44 19.80 1.61
C LEU A 164 1.27 20.87 2.32
N LYS A 165 0.95 21.17 3.60
CA LYS A 165 1.74 22.11 4.43
C LYS A 165 3.16 21.59 4.70
N SER A 166 3.38 20.28 4.74
CA SER A 166 4.73 19.71 4.92
C SER A 166 5.60 19.79 3.67
N GLY A 167 5.01 20.08 2.50
CA GLY A 167 5.70 20.18 1.21
C GLY A 167 6.19 18.83 0.64
N SER A 168 5.74 17.72 1.19
CA SER A 168 6.18 16.37 0.80
C SER A 168 5.35 15.71 -0.30
N VAL A 169 4.33 16.41 -0.83
CA VAL A 169 3.39 15.85 -1.82
C VAL A 169 3.83 16.20 -3.24
N GLY A 170 4.16 15.17 -4.02
CA GLY A 170 4.50 15.34 -5.45
C GLY A 170 3.25 15.53 -6.34
N ASP A 171 3.46 16.13 -7.52
CA ASP A 171 2.40 16.52 -8.44
C ASP A 171 1.48 15.36 -8.84
N VAL A 172 2.03 14.16 -9.11
CA VAL A 172 1.26 12.98 -9.47
C VAL A 172 0.31 12.56 -8.34
N ILE A 173 0.79 12.59 -7.10
CA ILE A 173 -0.01 12.22 -5.93
C ILE A 173 -1.13 13.24 -5.74
N LEU A 174 -0.80 14.52 -5.77
CA LEU A 174 -1.75 15.62 -5.61
C LEU A 174 -2.84 15.58 -6.70
N TYR A 175 -2.45 15.36 -7.94
CA TYR A 175 -3.38 15.20 -9.05
C TYR A 175 -4.37 14.06 -8.83
N ASN A 176 -3.85 12.89 -8.38
CA ASN A 176 -4.70 11.74 -8.08
C ASN A 176 -5.67 12.02 -6.93
N TRP A 177 -5.26 12.77 -5.89
CA TRP A 177 -6.16 13.19 -4.81
C TRP A 177 -7.30 14.07 -5.34
N GLY A 178 -6.99 15.04 -6.18
CA GLY A 178 -8.01 15.87 -6.84
C GLY A 178 -9.00 15.07 -7.66
N LEU A 179 -8.51 14.12 -8.47
CA LEU A 179 -9.37 13.25 -9.28
C LEU A 179 -10.31 12.39 -8.42
N ARG A 180 -9.82 11.85 -7.28
CA ARG A 180 -10.64 11.04 -6.37
C ARG A 180 -11.78 11.85 -5.75
N VAL A 181 -11.45 13.03 -5.22
CA VAL A 181 -12.45 13.95 -4.66
C VAL A 181 -13.45 14.40 -5.73
N ASN A 182 -12.97 14.74 -6.93
CA ASN A 182 -13.86 15.11 -8.04
C ASN A 182 -14.86 14.01 -8.41
N ARG A 183 -14.41 12.76 -8.37
CA ARG A 183 -15.25 11.61 -8.77
C ARG A 183 -16.20 11.14 -7.70
N LEU A 184 -15.82 11.20 -6.41
CA LEU A 184 -16.48 10.47 -5.34
C LEU A 184 -17.06 11.38 -4.24
N CYS A 185 -16.54 12.60 -4.03
CA CYS A 185 -17.02 13.50 -3.00
C CYS A 185 -18.19 14.35 -3.52
N LYS A 186 -19.33 14.27 -2.82
CA LYS A 186 -20.55 15.05 -3.14
C LYS A 186 -20.59 16.41 -2.42
N ASP A 187 -19.80 16.58 -1.35
CA ASP A 187 -19.76 17.83 -0.56
C ASP A 187 -19.05 18.95 -1.32
N GLN A 188 -19.80 19.97 -1.71
CA GLN A 188 -19.28 21.08 -2.51
C GLN A 188 -18.25 21.92 -1.74
N THR A 189 -18.37 22.03 -0.42
CA THR A 189 -17.40 22.78 0.40
C THR A 189 -16.03 22.10 0.37
N LEU A 190 -16.00 20.77 0.53
CA LEU A 190 -14.76 19.99 0.45
C LEU A 190 -14.18 19.99 -0.98
N ARG A 191 -15.02 19.91 -2.00
CA ARG A 191 -14.61 20.03 -3.41
C ARG A 191 -13.91 21.36 -3.67
N LEU A 192 -14.45 22.46 -3.17
CA LEU A 192 -13.85 23.79 -3.33
C LEU A 192 -12.52 23.93 -2.58
N ARG A 193 -12.36 23.29 -1.41
CA ARG A 193 -11.06 23.21 -0.72
C ARG A 193 -10.01 22.52 -1.59
N VAL A 194 -10.37 21.40 -2.20
CA VAL A 194 -9.46 20.65 -3.08
C VAL A 194 -9.21 21.37 -4.39
N ALA A 195 -10.19 22.09 -4.94
CA ALA A 195 -9.99 22.97 -6.08
C ALA A 195 -8.89 24.01 -5.81
N LYS A 196 -8.86 24.56 -4.60
CA LYS A 196 -7.78 25.47 -4.19
C LYS A 196 -6.41 24.79 -4.18
N TRP A 197 -6.30 23.52 -3.74
CA TRP A 197 -5.01 22.79 -3.84
C TRP A 197 -4.53 22.72 -5.30
N MET A 198 -5.45 22.45 -6.22
CA MET A 198 -5.14 22.36 -7.66
C MET A 198 -4.73 23.72 -8.22
N ASP A 199 -5.47 24.81 -7.88
CA ASP A 199 -5.12 26.17 -8.30
C ASP A 199 -3.73 26.58 -7.80
N ASP A 200 -3.44 26.32 -6.50
CA ASP A 200 -2.16 26.64 -5.88
C ASP A 200 -1.00 25.83 -6.51
N ALA A 201 -1.25 24.57 -6.89
CA ALA A 201 -0.28 23.74 -7.59
C ALA A 201 -0.06 24.20 -9.04
N ALA A 202 -1.12 24.52 -9.75
CA ALA A 202 -1.04 25.06 -11.12
C ALA A 202 -0.21 26.36 -11.18
N ALA A 203 -0.43 27.27 -10.19
CA ALA A 203 0.30 28.52 -10.09
C ALA A 203 1.81 28.33 -9.82
N LYS A 204 2.20 27.23 -9.15
CA LYS A 204 3.60 26.89 -8.86
C LYS A 204 4.26 26.04 -9.94
N SER A 205 3.48 25.41 -10.81
CA SER A 205 3.97 24.54 -11.87
C SER A 205 4.75 25.33 -12.92
N LYS A 206 5.96 24.86 -13.26
CA LYS A 206 6.75 25.43 -14.35
C LYS A 206 6.13 25.06 -15.69
N GLU A 207 6.19 25.97 -16.65
CA GLU A 207 5.77 25.69 -18.03
C GLU A 207 6.75 24.72 -18.70
N GLY A 208 6.22 23.77 -19.46
CA GLY A 208 7.04 22.80 -20.20
C GLY A 208 6.24 21.56 -20.63
N PRO A 209 6.81 20.71 -21.47
CA PRO A 209 6.11 19.55 -22.04
C PRO A 209 5.71 18.48 -21.00
N MET A 210 6.28 18.50 -19.80
CA MET A 210 5.95 17.60 -18.69
C MET A 210 5.25 18.34 -17.53
N SER A 211 4.70 19.53 -17.78
CA SER A 211 4.03 20.33 -16.76
C SER A 211 2.68 19.74 -16.37
N PHE A 212 2.42 19.66 -15.08
CA PHE A 212 1.09 19.29 -14.55
C PHE A 212 0.09 20.46 -14.53
N LYS A 213 0.50 21.67 -14.91
CA LYS A 213 -0.31 22.89 -14.86
C LYS A 213 -1.71 22.69 -15.46
N VAL A 214 -1.78 22.27 -16.73
CA VAL A 214 -3.05 22.07 -17.44
C VAL A 214 -3.94 21.01 -16.79
N TYR A 215 -3.33 19.96 -16.25
CA TYR A 215 -4.06 18.91 -15.54
C TYR A 215 -4.66 19.42 -14.22
N PHE A 216 -3.90 20.20 -13.46
CA PHE A 216 -4.40 20.83 -12.23
C PHE A 216 -5.51 21.84 -12.52
N GLU A 217 -5.35 22.72 -13.51
CA GLU A 217 -6.37 23.71 -13.93
C GLU A 217 -7.68 23.01 -14.32
N ARG A 218 -7.60 21.91 -15.07
CA ARG A 218 -8.78 21.13 -15.46
C ARG A 218 -9.48 20.54 -14.23
N VAL A 219 -8.77 19.89 -13.34
CA VAL A 219 -9.36 19.28 -12.13
C VAL A 219 -9.93 20.36 -11.21
N ALA A 220 -9.26 21.52 -11.05
CA ALA A 220 -9.78 22.65 -10.30
C ALA A 220 -11.12 23.14 -10.86
N ASN A 221 -11.23 23.29 -12.19
CA ASN A 221 -12.45 23.72 -12.83
C ASN A 221 -13.58 22.70 -12.68
N ASP A 222 -13.30 21.41 -12.82
CA ASP A 222 -14.28 20.34 -12.59
C ASP A 222 -14.79 20.32 -11.13
N LEU A 223 -13.91 20.53 -10.15
CA LEU A 223 -14.25 20.58 -8.73
C LEU A 223 -15.11 21.80 -8.35
N LYS A 224 -14.99 22.92 -9.06
CA LYS A 224 -15.79 24.13 -8.84
C LYS A 224 -17.22 24.01 -9.38
N GLN A 225 -17.49 23.02 -10.25
CA GLN A 225 -18.84 22.71 -10.70
C GLN A 225 -19.58 21.86 -9.67
N ASP A 226 -20.91 21.98 -9.65
CA ASP A 226 -21.73 21.12 -8.81
C ASP A 226 -21.50 19.63 -9.16
N TYR A 227 -21.53 18.80 -8.12
CA TYR A 227 -21.34 17.36 -8.30
C TYR A 227 -22.42 16.80 -9.23
N GLN A 228 -21.98 16.12 -10.28
CA GLN A 228 -22.87 15.38 -11.18
C GLN A 228 -22.56 13.89 -11.05
N GLU A 229 -23.59 13.12 -10.71
CA GLU A 229 -23.50 11.66 -10.71
C GLU A 229 -23.20 11.19 -12.16
N LYS A 230 -22.04 10.53 -12.36
CA LYS A 230 -21.61 9.99 -13.65
C LYS A 230 -21.90 8.51 -13.73
#